data_0dea9a6a2cee2f373adf8a48069d047e
#
_entry.id   0dea9a6a2cee2f373adf8a48069d047e
#
_cell.length_a   1.000
_cell.length_b   1.000
_cell.length_c   1.000
_cell.angle_alpha   90.00
_cell.angle_beta   90.00
_cell.angle_gamma   90.00
#
_symmetry.space_group_name_H-M   'P 1'
#
loop_
_entity.id
_entity.type
_entity.pdbx_description
1 polymer ?
#
loop_
_entity_poly.entity_id
_entity_poly.type
_entity_poly.pdbx_seq_one_letter_code
_entity_poly.pdbx_strand_id
1 'polypeptide(L)'
;MTARVPRGLAAAVACTAFVSMVHAASDVQDLTALRRIAETAARQGTADLPGRVVIEVPAMDSRVRLPACDSVETFTPPGTRLWGRTQVGIRCQGPDSWSVLVPVQVQVFGPAVYSAKPLVAGQPIGATDVVERDSDLTKLSAGVLSSVDDAIGKVPRLGLSAGQALRGDMLRGKAIVAAGQNVSIVYRSNGIVVRSEGRALHAAGLGESVQVRSASGKTLKGVVTAPGEVEVR
;
A
#
# COMPACT_ATOMS: atom_id res chain seq x y z
N MET A 1 78.35 69.81 21.76
CA MET A 1 78.43 68.39 21.45
C MET A 1 77.04 67.85 21.60
N THR A 2 76.47 67.39 20.54
CA THR A 2 75.09 67.19 20.25
C THR A 2 74.61 65.81 20.67
N ALA A 3 73.55 65.69 21.49
CA ALA A 3 72.87 64.46 21.79
C ALA A 3 71.54 64.38 21.04
N ARG A 4 71.36 63.39 20.23
CA ARG A 4 70.14 63.10 19.46
C ARG A 4 69.17 62.25 20.31
N VAL A 5 67.90 62.65 20.32
CA VAL A 5 66.76 61.94 20.92
C VAL A 5 66.14 61.02 19.84
N PRO A 6 65.83 59.76 20.06
CA PRO A 6 65.10 58.93 19.15
C PRO A 6 63.56 59.08 19.34
N ARG A 7 62.85 59.17 18.20
CA ARG A 7 61.41 59.20 18.10
C ARG A 7 60.79 57.83 18.41
N GLY A 8 59.87 57.84 19.39
CA GLY A 8 59.05 56.66 19.70
C GLY A 8 57.98 56.39 18.63
N LEU A 9 57.86 55.13 18.21
CA LEU A 9 56.79 54.58 17.37
C LEU A 9 55.53 54.39 18.25
N ALA A 10 54.44 55.06 17.91
CA ALA A 10 53.13 54.78 18.47
C ALA A 10 52.49 53.63 17.69
N ALA A 11 52.32 52.46 18.32
CA ALA A 11 51.60 51.31 17.79
C ALA A 11 50.07 51.54 18.03
N ALA A 12 49.35 51.75 16.94
CA ALA A 12 47.88 51.76 16.95
C ALA A 12 47.33 50.32 17.05
N VAL A 13 46.73 49.98 18.16
CA VAL A 13 45.97 48.71 18.35
C VAL A 13 44.59 48.90 17.73
N ALA A 14 44.35 48.30 16.58
CA ALA A 14 43.06 48.22 15.94
C ALA A 14 42.20 47.14 16.67
N CYS A 15 41.24 47.59 17.48
CA CYS A 15 40.28 46.70 18.13
C CYS A 15 39.17 46.31 17.13
N THR A 16 39.29 45.15 16.50
CA THR A 16 38.24 44.57 15.65
C THR A 16 37.11 44.07 16.53
N ALA A 17 36.02 44.79 16.61
CA ALA A 17 34.80 44.35 17.25
C ALA A 17 34.14 43.26 16.40
N PHE A 18 34.24 42.00 16.87
CA PHE A 18 33.44 40.88 16.35
C PHE A 18 31.97 41.12 16.78
N VAL A 19 31.13 41.56 15.85
CA VAL A 19 29.69 41.61 16.04
C VAL A 19 29.17 40.17 15.93
N SER A 20 29.03 39.48 17.05
CA SER A 20 28.30 38.23 17.12
C SER A 20 26.84 38.52 16.81
N MET A 21 26.36 38.09 15.60
CA MET A 21 24.94 38.06 15.28
C MET A 21 24.29 36.99 16.18
N VAL A 22 23.70 37.46 17.27
CA VAL A 22 22.78 36.64 18.07
C VAL A 22 21.55 36.41 17.20
N HIS A 23 21.40 35.19 16.64
CA HIS A 23 20.15 34.78 16.05
C HIS A 23 19.14 34.68 17.21
N ALA A 24 18.18 35.57 17.25
CA ALA A 24 17.04 35.42 18.13
C ALA A 24 16.30 34.16 17.75
N ALA A 25 16.42 33.09 18.55
CA ALA A 25 15.57 31.92 18.44
C ALA A 25 14.11 32.40 18.58
N SER A 26 13.25 32.11 17.64
CA SER A 26 11.84 32.39 17.75
C SER A 26 11.26 31.53 18.86
N ASP A 27 10.53 32.09 19.80
CA ASP A 27 9.86 31.35 20.89
C ASP A 27 8.74 30.43 20.39
N VAL A 28 8.45 30.45 19.08
CA VAL A 28 7.37 29.70 18.42
C VAL A 28 7.95 28.81 17.32
N GLN A 29 7.50 27.57 17.31
CA GLN A 29 7.88 26.56 16.31
C GLN A 29 7.46 26.95 14.89
N ASP A 30 8.36 26.79 13.93
CA ASP A 30 8.06 26.98 12.51
C ASP A 30 7.19 25.82 11.97
N LEU A 31 5.93 26.13 11.66
CA LEU A 31 4.99 25.16 11.09
C LEU A 31 5.42 24.68 9.70
N THR A 32 6.18 25.48 8.93
CA THR A 32 6.71 25.07 7.63
C THR A 32 7.81 24.02 7.80
N ALA A 33 8.64 24.15 8.82
CA ALA A 33 9.62 23.15 9.17
C ALA A 33 8.95 21.83 9.59
N LEU A 34 7.89 21.86 10.40
CA LEU A 34 7.12 20.67 10.77
C LEU A 34 6.51 19.97 9.56
N ARG A 35 5.98 20.72 8.60
CA ARG A 35 5.47 20.13 7.35
C ARG A 35 6.56 19.37 6.58
N ARG A 36 7.76 19.93 6.43
CA ARG A 36 8.90 19.28 5.78
C ARG A 36 9.34 18.01 6.51
N ILE A 37 9.34 18.04 7.84
CA ILE A 37 9.63 16.89 8.67
C ILE A 37 8.58 15.78 8.44
N ALA A 38 7.29 16.13 8.45
CA ALA A 38 6.20 15.20 8.18
C ALA A 38 6.30 14.60 6.77
N GLU A 39 6.64 15.41 5.76
CA GLU A 39 6.83 14.95 4.39
C GLU A 39 7.98 13.95 4.28
N THR A 40 9.12 14.26 4.92
CA THR A 40 10.29 13.37 4.95
C THR A 40 9.97 12.04 5.62
N ALA A 41 9.30 12.09 6.78
CA ALA A 41 8.87 10.88 7.49
C ALA A 41 7.88 10.05 6.67
N ALA A 42 6.93 10.69 6.00
CA ALA A 42 5.99 10.01 5.12
C ALA A 42 6.72 9.36 3.93
N ARG A 43 7.70 10.02 3.30
CA ARG A 43 8.53 9.44 2.23
C ARG A 43 9.29 8.21 2.69
N GLN A 44 9.90 8.27 3.87
CA GLN A 44 10.62 7.13 4.44
C GLN A 44 9.68 5.96 4.73
N GLY A 45 8.53 6.23 5.35
CA GLY A 45 7.56 5.19 5.69
C GLY A 45 6.76 4.63 4.52
N THR A 46 6.91 5.19 3.31
CA THR A 46 6.26 4.72 2.08
C THR A 46 7.23 4.15 1.05
N ALA A 47 8.51 4.02 1.39
CA ALA A 47 9.56 3.57 0.45
C ALA A 47 9.30 2.16 -0.13
N ASP A 48 8.66 1.28 0.65
CA ASP A 48 8.36 -0.10 0.25
C ASP A 48 6.98 -0.27 -0.43
N LEU A 49 6.25 0.83 -0.66
CA LEU A 49 4.95 0.73 -1.32
C LEU A 49 5.12 0.46 -2.82
N PRO A 50 4.27 -0.41 -3.39
CA PRO A 50 4.35 -0.72 -4.82
C PRO A 50 3.88 0.46 -5.66
N GLY A 51 4.72 0.90 -6.61
CA GLY A 51 4.36 1.93 -7.57
C GLY A 51 4.92 3.33 -7.26
N ARG A 52 4.42 4.33 -7.97
CA ARG A 52 4.86 5.72 -7.84
C ARG A 52 4.10 6.42 -6.71
N VAL A 53 4.81 6.78 -5.66
CA VAL A 53 4.24 7.48 -4.49
C VAL A 53 4.30 9.00 -4.68
N VAL A 54 3.17 9.66 -4.44
CA VAL A 54 3.04 11.12 -4.38
C VAL A 54 2.56 11.50 -2.99
N ILE A 55 3.29 12.38 -2.33
CA ILE A 55 2.98 12.85 -0.98
C ILE A 55 2.67 14.33 -1.03
N GLU A 56 1.55 14.70 -0.44
CA GLU A 56 1.12 16.08 -0.27
C GLU A 56 0.86 16.35 1.21
N VAL A 57 1.51 17.37 1.76
CA VAL A 57 1.29 17.83 3.13
C VAL A 57 0.64 19.21 3.08
N PRO A 58 -0.65 19.32 3.38
CA PRO A 58 -1.36 20.60 3.39
C PRO A 58 -0.74 21.60 4.36
N ALA A 59 -1.04 22.87 4.16
CA ALA A 59 -0.66 23.89 5.12
C ALA A 59 -1.33 23.62 6.47
N MET A 60 -0.56 23.74 7.55
CA MET A 60 -1.10 23.69 8.91
C MET A 60 -1.88 24.96 9.21
N ASP A 61 -2.85 24.87 10.13
CA ASP A 61 -3.60 26.06 10.58
C ASP A 61 -2.64 27.07 11.21
N SER A 62 -2.62 28.28 10.67
CA SER A 62 -1.74 29.36 11.13
C SER A 62 -2.04 29.82 12.56
N ARG A 63 -3.15 29.41 13.16
CA ARG A 63 -3.50 29.67 14.56
C ARG A 63 -2.78 28.74 15.53
N VAL A 64 -2.23 27.64 15.07
CA VAL A 64 -1.46 26.72 15.91
C VAL A 64 -0.21 27.45 16.41
N ARG A 65 -0.01 27.43 17.71
CA ARG A 65 1.19 27.95 18.38
C ARG A 65 1.78 26.85 19.22
N LEU A 66 2.99 26.46 18.89
CA LEU A 66 3.76 25.48 19.62
C LEU A 66 5.04 26.14 20.11
N PRO A 67 5.50 25.88 21.32
CA PRO A 67 6.83 26.32 21.78
C PRO A 67 7.92 25.84 20.82
N ALA A 68 8.98 26.61 20.67
CA ALA A 68 10.15 26.18 19.90
C ALA A 68 10.72 24.88 20.47
N CYS A 69 11.21 24.01 19.59
CA CYS A 69 11.71 22.70 19.98
C CYS A 69 13.02 22.38 19.24
N ASP A 70 14.06 22.06 20.03
CA ASP A 70 15.38 21.76 19.50
C ASP A 70 15.48 20.33 18.92
N SER A 71 14.66 19.41 19.44
CA SER A 71 14.66 18.00 19.00
C SER A 71 13.25 17.48 18.86
N VAL A 72 12.88 17.10 17.64
CA VAL A 72 11.59 16.49 17.33
C VAL A 72 11.75 15.04 16.88
N GLU A 73 10.81 14.20 17.27
CA GLU A 73 10.68 12.80 16.85
C GLU A 73 9.41 12.65 16.03
N THR A 74 9.49 11.86 14.94
CA THR A 74 8.32 11.49 14.13
C THR A 74 7.83 10.12 14.50
N PHE A 75 6.50 9.93 14.48
CA PHE A 75 5.88 8.62 14.72
C PHE A 75 4.62 8.45 13.85
N THR A 76 4.30 7.19 13.58
CA THR A 76 3.01 6.84 12.96
C THR A 76 2.02 6.54 14.08
N PRO A 77 0.86 7.23 14.17
CA PRO A 77 -0.14 6.95 15.18
C PRO A 77 -0.60 5.49 15.13
N PRO A 78 -0.86 4.84 16.28
CA PRO A 78 -1.33 3.46 16.33
C PRO A 78 -2.59 3.25 15.49
N GLY A 79 -2.63 2.15 14.72
CA GLY A 79 -3.78 1.81 13.88
C GLY A 79 -3.87 2.58 12.56
N THR A 80 -2.95 3.51 12.29
CA THR A 80 -2.86 4.20 11.00
C THR A 80 -1.79 3.57 10.10
N ARG A 81 -1.95 3.76 8.80
CA ARG A 81 -0.93 3.42 7.80
C ARG A 81 -0.78 4.59 6.84
N LEU A 82 0.38 4.72 6.23
CA LEU A 82 0.66 5.77 5.27
C LEU A 82 0.06 5.42 3.89
N TRP A 83 -1.26 5.58 3.78
CA TRP A 83 -2.05 5.24 2.59
C TRP A 83 -3.30 6.11 2.51
N GLY A 84 -3.48 6.85 1.41
CA GLY A 84 -4.59 7.79 1.27
C GLY A 84 -4.47 8.97 2.21
N ARG A 85 -5.57 9.40 2.80
CA ARG A 85 -5.58 10.42 3.85
C ARG A 85 -5.12 9.82 5.17
N THR A 86 -4.05 10.36 5.71
CA THR A 86 -3.41 9.85 6.92
C THR A 86 -2.76 11.00 7.71
N GLN A 87 -2.03 10.67 8.76
CA GLN A 87 -1.35 11.63 9.62
C GLN A 87 0.03 11.13 10.02
N VAL A 88 0.96 12.05 10.12
CA VAL A 88 2.26 11.83 10.76
C VAL A 88 2.27 12.56 12.08
N GLY A 89 2.60 11.86 13.16
CA GLY A 89 2.80 12.45 14.46
C GLY A 89 4.20 13.05 14.57
N ILE A 90 4.29 14.24 15.17
CA ILE A 90 5.55 14.87 15.54
C ILE A 90 5.48 15.19 17.03
N ARG A 91 6.51 14.82 17.77
CA ARG A 91 6.63 15.05 19.21
C ARG A 91 7.90 15.83 19.51
N CYS A 92 7.79 16.86 20.32
CA CYS A 92 8.95 17.52 20.92
C CYS A 92 9.46 16.72 22.10
N GLN A 93 10.78 16.51 22.12
CA GLN A 93 11.49 15.91 23.25
C GLN A 93 12.22 17.02 24.01
N GLY A 94 11.58 17.56 25.07
CA GLY A 94 12.16 18.65 25.85
C GLY A 94 11.28 19.01 27.05
N PRO A 95 11.68 20.03 27.85
CA PRO A 95 10.90 20.47 29.01
C PRO A 95 9.51 20.98 28.62
N ASP A 96 9.38 21.65 27.49
CA ASP A 96 8.10 22.12 26.91
C ASP A 96 7.57 21.10 25.90
N SER A 97 7.37 19.85 26.32
CA SER A 97 6.95 18.76 25.45
C SER A 97 5.55 19.01 24.87
N TRP A 98 5.42 18.81 23.56
CA TRP A 98 4.16 18.83 22.84
C TRP A 98 4.11 17.72 21.79
N SER A 99 2.92 17.42 21.31
CA SER A 99 2.72 16.50 20.21
C SER A 99 1.66 17.05 19.27
N VAL A 100 1.90 16.94 17.97
CA VAL A 100 0.98 17.40 16.92
C VAL A 100 0.84 16.33 15.85
N LEU A 101 -0.37 16.19 15.30
CA LEU A 101 -0.65 15.32 14.17
C LEU A 101 -0.72 16.18 12.91
N VAL A 102 0.20 15.94 11.98
CA VAL A 102 0.26 16.65 10.70
C VAL A 102 -0.48 15.83 9.67
N PRO A 103 -1.56 16.35 9.05
CA PRO A 103 -2.27 15.64 8.00
C PRO A 103 -1.38 15.47 6.77
N VAL A 104 -1.44 14.27 6.18
CA VAL A 104 -0.67 13.90 4.99
C VAL A 104 -1.60 13.18 4.02
N GLN A 105 -1.52 13.54 2.75
CA GLN A 105 -2.16 12.79 1.66
C GLN A 105 -1.09 11.96 0.96
N VAL A 106 -1.21 10.64 1.03
CA VAL A 106 -0.36 9.70 0.30
C VAL A 106 -1.16 9.13 -0.86
N GLN A 107 -0.70 9.32 -2.09
CA GLN A 107 -1.25 8.71 -3.29
C GLN A 107 -0.24 7.70 -3.82
N VAL A 108 -0.72 6.54 -4.24
CA VAL A 108 0.12 5.47 -4.79
C VAL A 108 -0.42 5.14 -6.17
N PHE A 109 0.34 5.45 -7.20
CA PHE A 109 -0.01 5.18 -8.59
C PHE A 109 0.64 3.88 -9.06
N GLY A 110 -0.16 3.05 -9.71
CA GLY A 110 0.30 1.79 -10.26
C GLY A 110 -0.75 1.16 -11.17
N PRO A 111 -0.40 0.02 -11.81
CA PRO A 111 -1.30 -0.66 -12.73
C PRO A 111 -2.54 -1.17 -12.00
N ALA A 112 -3.68 -0.97 -12.61
CA ALA A 112 -4.96 -1.51 -12.19
C ALA A 112 -5.76 -1.97 -13.41
N VAL A 113 -6.37 -3.14 -13.32
CA VAL A 113 -7.15 -3.74 -14.42
C VAL A 113 -8.60 -3.31 -14.32
N TYR A 114 -9.12 -2.86 -15.45
CA TYR A 114 -10.51 -2.44 -15.59
C TYR A 114 -11.21 -3.23 -16.68
N SER A 115 -12.53 -3.40 -16.54
CA SER A 115 -13.35 -3.89 -17.65
C SER A 115 -13.42 -2.84 -18.77
N ALA A 116 -13.09 -3.23 -20.00
CA ALA A 116 -13.19 -2.38 -21.19
C ALA A 116 -14.64 -2.24 -21.67
N LYS A 117 -15.46 -3.26 -21.41
CA LYS A 117 -16.89 -3.35 -21.76
C LYS A 117 -17.65 -4.08 -20.64
N PRO A 118 -18.98 -4.10 -20.63
CA PRO A 118 -19.74 -4.88 -19.67
C PRO A 118 -19.36 -6.37 -19.75
N LEU A 119 -19.11 -6.99 -18.59
CA LEU A 119 -18.76 -8.41 -18.48
C LEU A 119 -19.98 -9.19 -17.98
N VAL A 120 -20.30 -10.29 -18.66
CA VAL A 120 -21.43 -11.15 -18.30
C VAL A 120 -20.99 -12.23 -17.32
N ALA A 121 -21.77 -12.45 -16.26
CA ALA A 121 -21.53 -13.53 -15.32
C ALA A 121 -21.44 -14.88 -16.02
N GLY A 122 -20.44 -15.69 -15.64
CA GLY A 122 -20.27 -17.02 -16.21
C GLY A 122 -19.54 -17.09 -17.55
N GLN A 123 -19.29 -15.97 -18.24
CA GLN A 123 -18.52 -15.95 -19.49
C GLN A 123 -17.03 -15.71 -19.24
N PRO A 124 -16.13 -16.47 -19.89
CA PRO A 124 -14.70 -16.24 -19.78
C PRO A 124 -14.30 -14.88 -20.30
N ILE A 125 -13.44 -14.19 -19.55
CA ILE A 125 -12.87 -12.89 -19.92
C ILE A 125 -11.82 -13.10 -21.01
N GLY A 126 -11.98 -12.41 -22.14
CA GLY A 126 -10.99 -12.35 -23.21
C GLY A 126 -10.04 -11.16 -23.07
N ALA A 127 -8.96 -11.16 -23.86
CA ALA A 127 -7.96 -10.08 -23.84
C ALA A 127 -8.53 -8.69 -24.19
N THR A 128 -9.57 -8.63 -25.04
CA THR A 128 -10.22 -7.37 -25.43
C THR A 128 -11.26 -6.87 -24.43
N ASP A 129 -11.56 -7.66 -23.40
CA ASP A 129 -12.60 -7.37 -22.42
C ASP A 129 -12.07 -6.55 -21.24
N VAL A 130 -10.76 -6.45 -21.12
CA VAL A 130 -10.06 -5.82 -20.01
C VAL A 130 -8.97 -4.87 -20.52
N VAL A 131 -8.65 -3.87 -19.72
CA VAL A 131 -7.60 -2.89 -19.99
C VAL A 131 -6.87 -2.55 -18.69
N GLU A 132 -5.56 -2.45 -18.79
CA GLU A 132 -4.72 -1.95 -17.70
C GLU A 132 -4.60 -0.43 -17.78
N ARG A 133 -4.66 0.25 -16.64
CA ARG A 133 -4.48 1.71 -16.52
C ARG A 133 -3.65 2.04 -15.30
N ASP A 134 -2.74 3.02 -15.42
CA ASP A 134 -2.09 3.63 -14.27
C ASP A 134 -3.15 4.41 -13.47
N SER A 135 -3.32 4.07 -12.19
CA SER A 135 -4.42 4.56 -11.38
C SER A 135 -3.96 4.81 -9.94
N ASP A 136 -4.61 5.76 -9.27
CA ASP A 136 -4.40 5.98 -7.84
C ASP A 136 -5.01 4.81 -7.04
N LEU A 137 -4.15 3.86 -6.67
CA LEU A 137 -4.53 2.65 -5.93
C LEU A 137 -5.14 2.96 -4.56
N THR A 138 -4.87 4.16 -4.01
CA THR A 138 -5.43 4.56 -2.70
C THR A 138 -6.93 4.85 -2.76
N LYS A 139 -7.45 5.09 -3.96
CA LYS A 139 -8.89 5.29 -4.22
C LYS A 139 -9.62 4.02 -4.61
N LEU A 140 -8.88 2.94 -4.85
CA LEU A 140 -9.44 1.66 -5.25
C LEU A 140 -9.62 0.74 -4.02
N SER A 141 -10.58 -0.17 -4.14
CA SER A 141 -10.76 -1.20 -3.11
C SER A 141 -9.58 -2.16 -3.10
N ALA A 142 -9.25 -2.70 -1.94
CA ALA A 142 -8.20 -3.70 -1.82
C ALA A 142 -8.47 -4.93 -2.72
N GLY A 143 -7.39 -5.54 -3.24
CA GLY A 143 -7.46 -6.73 -4.08
C GLY A 143 -7.73 -6.47 -5.55
N VAL A 144 -7.59 -5.21 -6.02
CA VAL A 144 -7.60 -4.88 -7.46
C VAL A 144 -6.45 -5.62 -8.14
N LEU A 145 -6.74 -6.19 -9.33
CA LEU A 145 -5.74 -6.87 -10.15
C LEU A 145 -4.79 -5.86 -10.77
N SER A 146 -3.51 -6.18 -10.78
CA SER A 146 -2.44 -5.34 -11.35
C SER A 146 -2.03 -5.77 -12.77
N SER A 147 -2.41 -6.96 -13.22
CA SER A 147 -2.10 -7.47 -14.57
C SER A 147 -3.35 -8.01 -15.25
N VAL A 148 -3.50 -7.73 -16.55
CA VAL A 148 -4.58 -8.28 -17.36
C VAL A 148 -4.54 -9.81 -17.44
N ASP A 149 -3.34 -10.40 -17.34
CA ASP A 149 -3.16 -11.86 -17.35
C ASP A 149 -3.84 -12.53 -16.16
N ASP A 150 -3.95 -11.81 -15.04
CA ASP A 150 -4.67 -12.29 -13.85
C ASP A 150 -6.20 -12.34 -14.05
N ALA A 151 -6.73 -11.68 -15.07
CA ALA A 151 -8.15 -11.66 -15.38
C ALA A 151 -8.51 -12.57 -16.57
N ILE A 152 -7.63 -12.65 -17.57
CA ILE A 152 -7.89 -13.40 -18.82
C ILE A 152 -8.15 -14.87 -18.51
N GLY A 153 -9.20 -15.42 -19.14
CA GLY A 153 -9.64 -16.83 -18.94
C GLY A 153 -10.42 -17.06 -17.65
N LYS A 154 -10.40 -16.14 -16.69
CA LYS A 154 -11.27 -16.19 -15.52
C LYS A 154 -12.69 -15.80 -15.87
N VAL A 155 -13.60 -16.06 -14.97
CA VAL A 155 -15.05 -15.92 -15.18
C VAL A 155 -15.60 -14.98 -14.08
N PRO A 156 -16.31 -13.92 -14.43
CA PRO A 156 -16.97 -13.06 -13.44
C PRO A 156 -18.03 -13.84 -12.67
N ARG A 157 -18.06 -13.68 -11.35
CA ARG A 157 -19.10 -14.28 -10.47
C ARG A 157 -20.46 -13.61 -10.66
N LEU A 158 -20.44 -12.31 -10.95
CA LEU A 158 -21.61 -11.46 -11.22
C LEU A 158 -21.33 -10.60 -12.44
N GLY A 159 -22.37 -10.02 -13.04
CA GLY A 159 -22.20 -9.05 -14.11
C GLY A 159 -21.43 -7.82 -13.62
N LEU A 160 -20.48 -7.33 -14.42
CA LEU A 160 -19.65 -6.17 -14.10
C LEU A 160 -19.86 -5.10 -15.17
N SER A 161 -19.93 -3.85 -14.74
CA SER A 161 -20.11 -2.70 -15.65
C SER A 161 -18.81 -2.35 -16.37
N ALA A 162 -18.90 -1.75 -17.55
CA ALA A 162 -17.75 -1.17 -18.23
C ALA A 162 -17.06 -0.11 -17.35
N GLY A 163 -15.73 -0.07 -17.37
CA GLY A 163 -14.92 0.86 -16.57
C GLY A 163 -14.81 0.52 -15.09
N GLN A 164 -15.28 -0.64 -14.65
CA GLN A 164 -15.14 -1.10 -13.28
C GLN A 164 -13.77 -1.72 -13.05
N ALA A 165 -13.10 -1.33 -11.96
CA ALA A 165 -11.85 -1.97 -11.53
C ALA A 165 -12.12 -3.42 -11.11
N LEU A 166 -11.31 -4.35 -11.63
CA LEU A 166 -11.46 -5.79 -11.39
C LEU A 166 -10.66 -6.19 -10.15
N ARG A 167 -11.33 -6.92 -9.26
CA ARG A 167 -10.70 -7.53 -8.09
C ARG A 167 -10.71 -9.04 -8.19
N GLY A 168 -9.71 -9.67 -7.54
CA GLY A 168 -9.60 -11.13 -7.55
C GLY A 168 -10.83 -11.85 -7.00
N ASP A 169 -11.53 -11.27 -5.99
CA ASP A 169 -12.73 -11.84 -5.38
C ASP A 169 -13.98 -11.80 -6.28
N MET A 170 -14.00 -10.91 -7.28
CA MET A 170 -15.08 -10.83 -8.28
C MET A 170 -14.98 -11.92 -9.33
N LEU A 171 -13.83 -12.58 -9.45
CA LEU A 171 -13.54 -13.57 -10.48
C LEU A 171 -13.42 -14.97 -9.86
N ARG A 172 -13.58 -15.97 -10.71
CA ARG A 172 -13.28 -17.38 -10.40
C ARG A 172 -12.55 -18.01 -11.58
N GLY A 173 -11.84 -19.11 -11.33
CA GLY A 173 -11.24 -19.90 -12.38
C GLY A 173 -12.30 -20.40 -13.38
N LYS A 174 -11.90 -20.62 -14.64
CA LYS A 174 -12.77 -21.32 -15.59
C LYS A 174 -13.06 -22.72 -15.02
N ALA A 175 -14.33 -23.08 -15.01
CA ALA A 175 -14.71 -24.42 -14.55
C ALA A 175 -14.08 -25.50 -15.45
N ILE A 176 -13.32 -26.39 -14.85
CA ILE A 176 -12.72 -27.59 -15.49
C ILE A 176 -13.39 -28.87 -15.04
N VAL A 177 -14.27 -28.76 -14.05
CA VAL A 177 -15.21 -29.77 -13.62
C VAL A 177 -16.60 -29.19 -13.74
N ALA A 178 -17.49 -29.84 -14.49
CA ALA A 178 -18.89 -29.39 -14.65
C ALA A 178 -19.78 -29.98 -13.54
N ALA A 179 -20.90 -29.30 -13.26
CA ALA A 179 -21.93 -29.87 -12.40
C ALA A 179 -22.49 -31.18 -13.01
N GLY A 180 -22.61 -32.21 -12.20
CA GLY A 180 -23.05 -33.55 -12.65
C GLY A 180 -21.98 -34.37 -13.36
N GLN A 181 -20.78 -33.89 -13.58
CA GLN A 181 -19.67 -34.60 -14.20
C GLN A 181 -19.17 -35.72 -13.29
N ASN A 182 -18.89 -36.88 -13.88
CA ASN A 182 -18.15 -37.93 -13.18
C ASN A 182 -16.70 -37.52 -13.01
N VAL A 183 -16.18 -37.65 -11.80
CA VAL A 183 -14.82 -37.26 -11.41
C VAL A 183 -14.13 -38.38 -10.64
N SER A 184 -12.80 -38.44 -10.76
CA SER A 184 -11.96 -39.25 -9.91
C SER A 184 -11.75 -38.53 -8.56
N ILE A 185 -12.19 -39.14 -7.48
CA ILE A 185 -11.93 -38.68 -6.12
C ILE A 185 -10.60 -39.30 -5.68
N VAL A 186 -9.63 -38.45 -5.36
CA VAL A 186 -8.29 -38.89 -4.94
C VAL A 186 -8.09 -38.52 -3.47
N TYR A 187 -7.74 -39.49 -2.66
CA TYR A 187 -7.30 -39.28 -1.28
C TYR A 187 -5.82 -39.61 -1.17
N ARG A 188 -5.03 -38.69 -0.63
CA ARG A 188 -3.57 -38.82 -0.42
C ARG A 188 -3.24 -38.69 1.06
N SER A 189 -2.65 -39.73 1.64
CA SER A 189 -2.17 -39.69 3.03
C SER A 189 -0.98 -40.63 3.20
N ASN A 190 0.07 -40.14 3.84
CA ASN A 190 1.28 -40.95 4.20
C ASN A 190 1.82 -41.83 3.07
N GLY A 191 1.86 -41.31 1.84
CA GLY A 191 2.33 -42.06 0.67
C GLY A 191 1.31 -43.02 0.07
N ILE A 192 0.12 -43.20 0.67
CA ILE A 192 -0.97 -43.99 0.14
C ILE A 192 -1.86 -43.09 -0.73
N VAL A 193 -2.19 -43.54 -1.92
CA VAL A 193 -3.11 -42.88 -2.84
C VAL A 193 -4.30 -43.82 -3.08
N VAL A 194 -5.47 -43.38 -2.65
CA VAL A 194 -6.73 -44.08 -2.91
C VAL A 194 -7.52 -43.30 -3.96
N ARG A 195 -8.05 -44.00 -4.95
CA ARG A 195 -8.90 -43.43 -6.00
C ARG A 195 -10.28 -44.11 -5.96
N SER A 196 -11.30 -43.29 -6.12
CA SER A 196 -12.68 -43.77 -6.26
C SER A 196 -13.43 -42.86 -7.23
N GLU A 197 -14.55 -43.29 -7.73
CA GLU A 197 -15.40 -42.52 -8.61
C GLU A 197 -16.47 -41.73 -7.79
N GLY A 198 -16.83 -40.60 -8.32
CA GLY A 198 -17.92 -39.76 -7.77
C GLY A 198 -18.46 -38.80 -8.80
N ARG A 199 -19.48 -38.04 -8.40
CA ARG A 199 -20.15 -37.06 -9.24
C ARG A 199 -20.06 -35.68 -8.60
N ALA A 200 -19.55 -34.71 -9.35
CA ALA A 200 -19.49 -33.33 -8.91
C ALA A 200 -20.91 -32.72 -8.76
N LEU A 201 -21.20 -32.09 -7.64
CA LEU A 201 -22.53 -31.50 -7.37
C LEU A 201 -22.66 -30.10 -7.96
N HIS A 202 -21.55 -29.40 -8.19
CA HIS A 202 -21.50 -28.07 -8.83
C HIS A 202 -20.23 -27.95 -9.67
N ALA A 203 -20.21 -26.97 -10.56
CA ALA A 203 -19.04 -26.67 -11.39
C ALA A 203 -17.94 -26.01 -10.55
N ALA A 204 -16.67 -26.33 -10.84
CA ALA A 204 -15.52 -25.73 -10.16
C ALA A 204 -14.30 -25.65 -11.09
N GLY A 205 -13.48 -24.61 -10.88
CA GLY A 205 -12.20 -24.41 -11.54
C GLY A 205 -11.04 -25.08 -10.81
N LEU A 206 -9.86 -25.02 -11.42
CA LEU A 206 -8.63 -25.52 -10.80
C LEU A 206 -8.37 -24.83 -9.45
N GLY A 207 -8.05 -25.60 -8.41
CA GLY A 207 -7.83 -25.11 -7.04
C GLY A 207 -9.10 -24.72 -6.29
N GLU A 208 -10.27 -24.75 -6.92
CA GLU A 208 -11.53 -24.44 -6.25
C GLU A 208 -12.08 -25.66 -5.49
N SER A 209 -12.79 -25.36 -4.40
CA SER A 209 -13.46 -26.38 -3.60
C SER A 209 -14.73 -26.83 -4.30
N VAL A 210 -14.96 -28.15 -4.36
CA VAL A 210 -16.15 -28.76 -4.95
C VAL A 210 -16.71 -29.84 -4.01
N GLN A 211 -18.02 -29.96 -3.98
CA GLN A 211 -18.69 -31.11 -3.34
C GLN A 211 -18.88 -32.21 -4.40
N VAL A 212 -18.48 -33.42 -4.03
CA VAL A 212 -18.63 -34.60 -4.85
C VAL A 212 -19.43 -35.66 -4.11
N ARG A 213 -20.33 -36.34 -4.80
CA ARG A 213 -21.08 -37.48 -4.27
C ARG A 213 -20.36 -38.76 -4.71
N SER A 214 -19.86 -39.54 -3.75
CA SER A 214 -19.22 -40.83 -4.03
C SER A 214 -20.23 -41.87 -4.48
N ALA A 215 -19.76 -42.99 -5.04
CA ALA A 215 -20.59 -44.14 -5.42
C ALA A 215 -21.38 -44.72 -4.23
N SER A 216 -20.89 -44.57 -2.98
CA SER A 216 -21.59 -44.99 -1.77
C SER A 216 -22.67 -43.99 -1.31
N GLY A 217 -22.92 -42.89 -2.07
CA GLY A 217 -23.91 -41.87 -1.75
C GLY A 217 -23.45 -40.76 -0.77
N LYS A 218 -22.24 -40.87 -0.20
CA LYS A 218 -21.68 -39.88 0.70
C LYS A 218 -21.24 -38.64 -0.06
N THR A 219 -21.54 -37.46 0.48
CA THR A 219 -21.04 -36.18 -0.02
C THR A 219 -19.72 -35.85 0.65
N LEU A 220 -18.67 -35.62 -0.15
CA LEU A 220 -17.33 -35.25 0.26
C LEU A 220 -17.02 -33.85 -0.27
N LYS A 221 -16.21 -33.09 0.47
CA LYS A 221 -15.67 -31.81 0.02
C LYS A 221 -14.21 -32.03 -0.38
N GLY A 222 -13.86 -31.62 -1.59
CA GLY A 222 -12.50 -31.72 -2.10
C GLY A 222 -12.11 -30.47 -2.87
N VAL A 223 -10.90 -30.47 -3.41
CA VAL A 223 -10.33 -29.42 -4.25
C VAL A 223 -10.05 -30.01 -5.63
N VAL A 224 -10.39 -29.28 -6.69
CA VAL A 224 -10.10 -29.69 -8.08
C VAL A 224 -8.61 -29.54 -8.34
N THR A 225 -7.92 -30.65 -8.63
CA THR A 225 -6.47 -30.70 -8.89
C THR A 225 -6.13 -30.83 -10.36
N ALA A 226 -7.05 -31.38 -11.16
CA ALA A 226 -6.93 -31.53 -12.62
C ALA A 226 -8.32 -31.65 -13.25
N PRO A 227 -8.47 -31.58 -14.59
CA PRO A 227 -9.73 -31.86 -15.27
C PRO A 227 -10.25 -33.24 -14.89
N GLY A 228 -11.43 -33.27 -14.26
CA GLY A 228 -12.05 -34.52 -13.80
C GLY A 228 -11.40 -35.17 -12.57
N GLU A 229 -10.48 -34.52 -11.87
CA GLU A 229 -9.86 -35.01 -10.63
C GLU A 229 -10.15 -34.06 -9.45
N VAL A 230 -10.56 -34.65 -8.33
CA VAL A 230 -10.88 -33.94 -7.09
C VAL A 230 -10.14 -34.59 -5.93
N GLU A 231 -9.26 -33.87 -5.27
CA GLU A 231 -8.56 -34.34 -4.09
C GLU A 231 -9.36 -34.05 -2.83
N VAL A 232 -9.59 -35.08 -2.01
CA VAL A 232 -10.24 -34.96 -0.70
C VAL A 232 -9.22 -35.24 0.40
N ARG A 233 -9.42 -34.61 1.55
CA ARG A 233 -8.57 -34.73 2.74
C ARG A 233 -9.32 -35.35 3.87
#